data_796681fc2432af77dba54d9d4041f08a
#
_entry.id   796681fc2432af77dba54d9d4041f08a
#
_cell.length_a   1.000
_cell.length_b   1.000
_cell.length_c   1.000
_cell.angle_alpha   90.00
_cell.angle_beta   90.00
_cell.angle_gamma   90.00
#
_symmetry.space_group_name_H-M   'P 1'
#
loop_
_entity.id
_entity.type
_entity.pdbx_description
1 polymer ?
#
loop_
_entity_poly.entity_id
_entity_poly.type
_entity_poly.pdbx_seq_one_letter_code
_entity_poly.pdbx_strand_id
1 'polypeptide(L)'
;MYLKLQDASQRVPFAGILWFLVLLISLISGPLNEEFGWRGFALDRLFVKYGFTGATLLLGFIWGIWHLAWYFTPGQAQYDLLRSSWFDAAMCIPAVMLFNFAVSFVYVKTKRSILAGALVHMFGNLFGSQLLSPYSTEISMLIRYMKMLFCLCLAVYCDCSRRFRSEFGDCVREMRGAGTENENLTSIVK
;
A
#
# COMPACT_ATOMS: atom_id res chain seq x y z
N MET A 1 44.23 -14.97 -0.41
CA MET A 1 43.22 -14.13 0.26
C MET A 1 43.02 -12.79 -0.43
N TYR A 2 44.04 -12.12 -0.94
CA TYR A 2 43.94 -10.85 -1.68
C TYR A 2 43.18 -10.91 -3.01
N LEU A 3 43.29 -12.00 -3.77
CA LEU A 3 42.60 -12.19 -5.06
C LEU A 3 41.07 -12.29 -4.94
N LYS A 4 40.52 -12.72 -3.79
CA LYS A 4 39.07 -12.78 -3.57
C LYS A 4 38.43 -11.41 -3.30
N LEU A 5 39.18 -10.43 -2.84
CA LEU A 5 38.66 -9.10 -2.53
C LEU A 5 38.59 -8.21 -3.79
N GLN A 6 39.48 -8.39 -4.77
CA GLN A 6 39.41 -7.68 -6.05
C GLN A 6 38.23 -8.14 -6.91
N ASP A 7 37.85 -9.45 -6.86
CA ASP A 7 36.71 -9.97 -7.60
C ASP A 7 35.35 -9.49 -7.03
N ALA A 8 35.31 -9.21 -5.74
CA ALA A 8 34.11 -8.67 -5.07
C ALA A 8 33.85 -7.19 -5.45
N SER A 9 34.89 -6.37 -5.63
CA SER A 9 34.73 -4.95 -5.97
C SER A 9 34.23 -4.72 -7.41
N GLN A 10 34.47 -5.64 -8.30
CA GLN A 10 33.98 -5.57 -9.70
C GLN A 10 32.52 -6.05 -9.86
N ARG A 11 31.98 -6.77 -8.88
CA ARG A 11 30.59 -7.28 -8.88
C ARG A 11 29.58 -6.26 -8.36
N VAL A 12 30.01 -5.23 -7.65
CA VAL A 12 29.13 -4.22 -7.02
C VAL A 12 28.27 -3.45 -8.05
N PRO A 13 28.80 -2.97 -9.20
CA PRO A 13 27.96 -2.26 -10.16
C PRO A 13 26.90 -3.17 -10.82
N PHE A 14 27.24 -4.44 -11.07
CA PHE A 14 26.28 -5.39 -11.65
C PHE A 14 25.18 -5.77 -10.63
N ALA A 15 25.53 -5.96 -9.39
CA ALA A 15 24.56 -6.19 -8.31
C ALA A 15 23.62 -4.97 -8.14
N GLY A 16 24.13 -3.74 -8.24
CA GLY A 16 23.33 -2.52 -8.19
C GLY A 16 22.29 -2.43 -9.30
N ILE A 17 22.68 -2.76 -10.54
CA ILE A 17 21.76 -2.79 -11.68
C ILE A 17 20.69 -3.85 -11.49
N LEU A 18 21.03 -5.04 -11.01
CA LEU A 18 20.06 -6.10 -10.72
C LEU A 18 19.06 -5.68 -9.66
N TRP A 19 19.52 -5.07 -8.56
CA TRP A 19 18.62 -4.55 -7.53
C TRP A 19 17.70 -3.46 -8.06
N PHE A 20 18.20 -2.55 -8.87
CA PHE A 20 17.37 -1.53 -9.53
C PHE A 20 16.29 -2.16 -10.40
N LEU A 21 16.63 -3.17 -11.21
CA LEU A 21 15.67 -3.89 -12.04
C LEU A 21 14.63 -4.64 -11.20
N VAL A 22 15.03 -5.27 -10.10
CA VAL A 22 14.10 -5.94 -9.17
C VAL A 22 13.11 -4.93 -8.58
N LEU A 23 13.58 -3.77 -8.13
CA LEU A 23 12.72 -2.71 -7.61
C LEU A 23 11.75 -2.19 -8.69
N LEU A 24 12.24 -1.94 -9.90
CA LEU A 24 11.42 -1.47 -11.01
C LEU A 24 10.33 -2.48 -11.39
N ILE A 25 10.70 -3.74 -11.52
CA ILE A 25 9.76 -4.83 -11.80
C ILE A 25 8.75 -4.97 -10.66
N SER A 26 9.20 -4.94 -9.40
CA SER A 26 8.34 -5.02 -8.23
C SER A 26 7.35 -3.86 -8.13
N LEU A 27 7.70 -2.68 -8.63
CA LEU A 27 6.80 -1.53 -8.69
C LEU A 27 5.74 -1.71 -9.78
N ILE A 28 6.14 -2.15 -10.97
CA ILE A 28 5.26 -2.21 -12.14
C ILE A 28 4.35 -3.45 -12.11
N SER A 29 4.83 -4.58 -11.56
CA SER A 29 4.13 -5.87 -11.62
C SER A 29 2.82 -5.94 -10.83
N GLY A 30 2.60 -5.06 -9.88
CA GLY A 30 1.39 -5.05 -9.04
C GLY A 30 1.10 -3.67 -8.46
N PRO A 31 1.97 -3.15 -7.56
CA PRO A 31 1.69 -1.94 -6.78
C PRO A 31 1.25 -0.75 -7.61
N LEU A 32 1.94 -0.44 -8.70
CA LEU A 32 1.57 0.70 -9.54
C LEU A 32 0.20 0.51 -10.20
N ASN A 33 -0.06 -0.66 -10.75
CA ASN A 33 -1.34 -0.97 -11.41
C ASN A 33 -2.51 -0.96 -10.43
N GLU A 34 -2.30 -1.53 -9.24
CA GLU A 34 -3.31 -1.54 -8.19
C GLU A 34 -3.61 -0.13 -7.68
N GLU A 35 -2.58 0.71 -7.48
CA GLU A 35 -2.76 2.07 -6.99
C GLU A 35 -3.49 2.98 -7.97
N PHE A 36 -3.41 2.76 -9.28
CA PHE A 36 -4.27 3.44 -10.24
C PHE A 36 -5.75 3.16 -9.99
N GLY A 37 -6.10 1.92 -9.66
CA GLY A 37 -7.47 1.55 -9.29
C GLY A 37 -7.87 2.06 -7.91
N TRP A 38 -7.07 1.77 -6.90
CA TRP A 38 -7.40 2.07 -5.51
C TRP A 38 -7.33 3.56 -5.20
N ARG A 39 -6.22 4.25 -5.55
CA ARG A 39 -6.00 5.68 -5.22
C ARG A 39 -6.44 6.59 -6.36
N GLY A 40 -6.12 6.22 -7.59
CA GLY A 40 -6.48 7.04 -8.75
C GLY A 40 -7.97 7.08 -9.04
N PHE A 41 -8.73 6.03 -8.68
CA PHE A 41 -10.16 5.96 -8.97
C PHE A 41 -11.04 5.87 -7.72
N ALA A 42 -10.85 4.86 -6.87
CA ALA A 42 -11.82 4.52 -5.84
C ALA A 42 -11.75 5.45 -4.63
N LEU A 43 -10.55 5.70 -4.09
CA LEU A 43 -10.36 6.40 -2.83
C LEU A 43 -10.91 7.83 -2.87
N ASP A 44 -10.64 8.58 -3.93
CA ASP A 44 -11.08 9.97 -4.07
C ASP A 44 -12.61 10.10 -4.06
N ARG A 45 -13.31 9.15 -4.70
CA ARG A 45 -14.78 9.11 -4.71
C ARG A 45 -15.35 8.76 -3.33
N LEU A 46 -14.71 7.83 -2.65
CA LEU A 46 -15.09 7.45 -1.29
C LEU A 46 -14.82 8.59 -0.30
N PHE A 47 -13.74 9.36 -0.47
CA PHE A 47 -13.42 10.49 0.39
C PHE A 47 -14.52 11.54 0.43
N VAL A 48 -15.07 11.88 -0.73
CA VAL A 48 -16.14 12.88 -0.81
C VAL A 48 -17.38 12.44 -0.03
N LYS A 49 -17.66 11.14 0.00
CA LYS A 49 -18.88 10.59 0.61
C LYS A 49 -18.70 10.22 2.09
N TYR A 50 -17.58 9.62 2.46
CA TYR A 50 -17.39 8.99 3.77
C TYR A 50 -16.30 9.64 4.63
N GLY A 51 -15.62 10.68 4.13
CA GLY A 51 -14.45 11.28 4.79
C GLY A 51 -13.24 10.35 4.76
N PHE A 52 -12.12 10.78 5.38
CA PHE A 52 -10.87 10.02 5.33
C PHE A 52 -10.99 8.64 5.98
N THR A 53 -11.43 8.60 7.23
CA THR A 53 -11.50 7.36 8.03
C THR A 53 -12.49 6.35 7.42
N GLY A 54 -13.69 6.80 7.06
CA GLY A 54 -14.70 5.94 6.45
C GLY A 54 -14.28 5.41 5.08
N ALA A 55 -13.69 6.25 4.25
CA ALA A 55 -13.20 5.85 2.93
C ALA A 55 -12.05 4.84 3.02
N THR A 56 -11.08 5.07 3.91
CA THR A 56 -9.94 4.16 4.07
C THR A 56 -10.34 2.83 4.70
N LEU A 57 -11.28 2.81 5.64
CA LEU A 57 -11.82 1.56 6.20
C LEU A 57 -12.56 0.75 5.13
N LEU A 58 -13.47 1.38 4.41
CA LEU A 58 -14.25 0.71 3.37
C LEU A 58 -13.36 0.19 2.24
N LEU A 59 -12.44 1.02 1.75
CA LEU A 59 -11.51 0.62 0.70
C LEU A 59 -10.58 -0.50 1.17
N GLY A 60 -10.05 -0.40 2.38
CA GLY A 60 -9.20 -1.42 2.97
C GLY A 60 -9.91 -2.75 3.15
N PHE A 61 -11.19 -2.74 3.50
CA PHE A 61 -12.03 -3.93 3.58
C PHE A 61 -12.23 -4.57 2.20
N ILE A 62 -12.57 -3.78 1.19
CA ILE A 62 -12.72 -4.26 -0.20
C ILE A 62 -11.38 -4.85 -0.70
N TRP A 63 -10.28 -4.17 -0.45
CA TRP A 63 -8.95 -4.63 -0.83
C TRP A 63 -8.55 -5.92 -0.08
N GLY A 64 -8.90 -6.04 1.20
CA GLY A 64 -8.72 -7.27 1.98
C GLY A 64 -9.51 -8.45 1.41
N ILE A 65 -10.78 -8.24 1.03
CA ILE A 65 -11.61 -9.27 0.37
C ILE A 65 -11.05 -9.66 -0.99
N TRP A 66 -10.53 -8.70 -1.76
CA TRP A 66 -9.91 -8.97 -3.06
C TRP A 66 -8.76 -9.97 -2.94
N HIS A 67 -8.04 -9.97 -1.82
CA HIS A 67 -6.97 -10.94 -1.56
C HIS A 67 -7.48 -12.36 -1.26
N LEU A 68 -8.78 -12.59 -1.05
CA LEU A 68 -9.31 -13.94 -0.74
C LEU A 68 -9.01 -14.96 -1.85
N ALA A 69 -8.91 -14.53 -3.10
CA ALA A 69 -8.55 -15.42 -4.21
C ALA A 69 -7.20 -16.11 -4.00
N TRP A 70 -6.25 -15.44 -3.36
CA TRP A 70 -4.89 -15.96 -3.11
C TRP A 70 -4.86 -17.11 -2.08
N TYR A 71 -5.87 -17.20 -1.21
CA TYR A 71 -5.98 -18.32 -0.25
C TYR A 71 -6.29 -19.67 -0.91
N PHE A 72 -6.79 -19.63 -2.14
CA PHE A 72 -7.15 -20.83 -2.92
C PHE A 72 -6.16 -21.09 -4.07
N THR A 73 -5.13 -20.27 -4.21
CA THR A 73 -4.16 -20.36 -5.30
C THR A 73 -2.85 -20.96 -4.78
N PRO A 74 -2.48 -22.20 -5.15
CA PRO A 74 -1.22 -22.81 -4.74
C PRO A 74 -0.01 -21.93 -5.12
N GLY A 75 1.00 -21.90 -4.25
CA GLY A 75 2.21 -21.09 -4.43
C GLY A 75 2.08 -19.63 -3.98
N GLN A 76 0.92 -19.22 -3.48
CA GLN A 76 0.74 -17.92 -2.84
C GLN A 76 0.96 -17.99 -1.31
N ALA A 77 1.56 -16.95 -0.74
CA ALA A 77 1.84 -16.91 0.69
C ALA A 77 0.57 -17.05 1.56
N GLN A 78 -0.57 -16.53 1.09
CA GLN A 78 -1.86 -16.67 1.76
C GLN A 78 -2.38 -18.10 1.77
N TYR A 79 -2.12 -18.86 0.68
CA TYR A 79 -2.47 -20.28 0.59
C TYR A 79 -1.73 -21.10 1.63
N ASP A 80 -0.42 -20.90 1.75
CA ASP A 80 0.41 -21.59 2.73
C ASP A 80 0.05 -21.16 4.16
N LEU A 81 -0.26 -19.89 4.36
CA LEU A 81 -0.67 -19.33 5.64
C LEU A 81 -1.99 -19.93 6.13
N LEU A 82 -3.01 -20.10 5.26
CA LEU A 82 -4.28 -20.71 5.64
C LEU A 82 -4.11 -22.18 6.09
N ARG A 83 -3.14 -22.88 5.51
CA ARG A 83 -2.84 -24.29 5.87
C ARG A 83 -2.04 -24.40 7.15
N SER A 84 -1.22 -23.40 7.48
CA SER A 84 -0.41 -23.39 8.70
C SER A 84 -1.16 -22.82 9.91
N SER A 85 -1.94 -21.75 9.71
CA SER A 85 -2.65 -21.06 10.78
C SER A 85 -3.87 -20.31 10.23
N TRP A 86 -5.07 -20.81 10.52
CA TRP A 86 -6.33 -20.15 10.16
C TRP A 86 -6.47 -18.77 10.82
N PHE A 87 -5.92 -18.60 12.04
CA PHE A 87 -5.94 -17.32 12.75
C PHE A 87 -5.13 -16.27 12.02
N ASP A 88 -3.90 -16.59 11.61
CA ASP A 88 -3.05 -15.66 10.88
C ASP A 88 -3.60 -15.36 9.48
N ALA A 89 -4.22 -16.33 8.85
CA ALA A 89 -4.93 -16.14 7.61
C ALA A 89 -6.09 -15.12 7.79
N ALA A 90 -6.90 -15.26 8.84
CA ALA A 90 -7.96 -14.31 9.14
C ALA A 90 -7.43 -12.90 9.46
N MET A 91 -6.27 -12.80 10.12
CA MET A 91 -5.63 -11.51 10.44
C MET A 91 -5.07 -10.76 9.22
N CYS A 92 -4.98 -11.39 8.07
CA CYS A 92 -4.55 -10.70 6.84
C CYS A 92 -5.52 -9.60 6.42
N ILE A 93 -6.84 -9.80 6.56
CA ILE A 93 -7.83 -8.78 6.18
C ILE A 93 -7.66 -7.50 7.02
N PRO A 94 -7.72 -7.54 8.36
CA PRO A 94 -7.48 -6.34 9.16
C PRO A 94 -6.06 -5.76 8.96
N ALA A 95 -5.05 -6.59 8.67
CA ALA A 95 -3.71 -6.09 8.35
C ALA A 95 -3.70 -5.26 7.05
N VAL A 96 -4.38 -5.72 6.00
CA VAL A 96 -4.55 -4.97 4.76
C VAL A 96 -5.34 -3.69 4.99
N MET A 97 -6.41 -3.74 5.78
CA MET A 97 -7.20 -2.56 6.14
C MET A 97 -6.34 -1.49 6.83
N LEU A 98 -5.52 -1.89 7.79
CA LEU A 98 -4.61 -0.96 8.50
C LEU A 98 -3.49 -0.46 7.58
N PHE A 99 -2.93 -1.33 6.74
CA PHE A 99 -1.92 -0.93 5.75
C PHE A 99 -2.49 0.08 4.75
N ASN A 100 -3.75 -0.08 4.37
CA ASN A 100 -4.46 0.88 3.53
C ASN A 100 -4.47 2.30 4.12
N PHE A 101 -4.54 2.44 5.45
CA PHE A 101 -4.41 3.75 6.10
C PHE A 101 -3.05 4.39 5.83
N ALA A 102 -1.95 3.62 5.95
CA ALA A 102 -0.60 4.13 5.70
C ALA A 102 -0.44 4.62 4.26
N VAL A 103 -0.89 3.82 3.29
CA VAL A 103 -0.81 4.20 1.87
C VAL A 103 -1.70 5.41 1.56
N SER A 104 -2.93 5.42 2.11
CA SER A 104 -3.86 6.55 1.93
C SER A 104 -3.36 7.84 2.59
N PHE A 105 -2.72 7.73 3.76
CA PHE A 105 -2.08 8.87 4.42
C PHE A 105 -0.97 9.48 3.56
N VAL A 106 -0.06 8.65 3.03
CA VAL A 106 1.01 9.12 2.14
C VAL A 106 0.43 9.73 0.87
N TYR A 107 -0.58 9.11 0.28
CA TYR A 107 -1.27 9.64 -0.90
C TYR A 107 -1.80 11.07 -0.65
N VAL A 108 -2.52 11.31 0.44
CA VAL A 108 -3.03 12.64 0.80
C VAL A 108 -1.90 13.62 1.07
N LYS A 109 -0.87 13.22 1.85
CA LYS A 109 0.27 14.08 2.20
C LYS A 109 1.13 14.47 1.00
N THR A 110 1.16 13.66 -0.04
CA THR A 110 1.93 13.92 -1.27
C THR A 110 1.08 14.51 -2.39
N LYS A 111 0.02 15.27 -2.02
CA LYS A 111 -0.89 15.92 -2.98
C LYS A 111 -1.47 14.94 -4.00
N ARG A 112 -1.91 13.78 -3.52
CA ARG A 112 -2.55 12.72 -4.30
C ARG A 112 -1.61 12.07 -5.32
N SER A 113 -0.34 11.91 -4.99
CA SER A 113 0.62 11.21 -5.83
C SER A 113 0.39 9.70 -5.80
N ILE A 114 -0.08 9.14 -6.91
CA ILE A 114 -0.24 7.69 -7.11
C ILE A 114 1.11 6.99 -6.99
N LEU A 115 2.17 7.59 -7.52
CA LEU A 115 3.52 7.03 -7.44
C LEU A 115 4.00 6.90 -5.99
N ALA A 116 3.74 7.90 -5.14
CA ALA A 116 4.10 7.82 -3.73
C ALA A 116 3.35 6.69 -3.02
N GLY A 117 2.06 6.52 -3.30
CA GLY A 117 1.29 5.38 -2.83
C GLY A 117 1.85 4.04 -3.30
N ALA A 118 2.15 3.92 -4.59
CA ALA A 118 2.73 2.71 -5.18
C ALA A 118 4.10 2.35 -4.60
N LEU A 119 4.93 3.32 -4.28
CA LEU A 119 6.22 3.09 -3.61
C LEU A 119 6.02 2.52 -2.20
N VAL A 120 5.13 3.12 -1.40
CA VAL A 120 4.80 2.57 -0.06
C VAL A 120 4.24 1.16 -0.17
N HIS A 121 3.36 0.91 -1.13
CA HIS A 121 2.79 -0.41 -1.38
C HIS A 121 3.88 -1.42 -1.79
N MET A 122 4.74 -1.07 -2.73
CA MET A 122 5.87 -1.90 -3.16
C MET A 122 6.79 -2.27 -1.98
N PHE A 123 7.20 -1.28 -1.18
CA PHE A 123 8.03 -1.55 -0.01
C PHE A 123 7.30 -2.41 1.02
N GLY A 124 5.99 -2.20 1.22
CA GLY A 124 5.16 -3.07 2.06
C GLY A 124 5.19 -4.53 1.62
N ASN A 125 5.11 -4.78 0.31
CA ASN A 125 5.19 -6.13 -0.26
C ASN A 125 6.60 -6.73 -0.14
N LEU A 126 7.65 -5.96 -0.46
CA LEU A 126 9.04 -6.42 -0.36
C LEU A 126 9.41 -6.78 1.09
N PHE A 127 9.05 -5.92 2.05
CA PHE A 127 9.28 -6.21 3.47
C PHE A 127 8.41 -7.36 3.98
N GLY A 128 7.18 -7.50 3.46
CA GLY A 128 6.26 -8.55 3.89
C GLY A 128 6.57 -9.95 3.37
N SER A 129 7.04 -10.06 2.13
CA SER A 129 7.15 -11.35 1.44
C SER A 129 8.59 -11.79 1.16
N GLN A 130 9.50 -10.88 0.87
CA GLN A 130 10.83 -11.24 0.36
C GLN A 130 11.95 -11.10 1.41
N LEU A 131 11.95 -10.03 2.18
CA LEU A 131 13.01 -9.79 3.18
C LEU A 131 12.82 -10.61 4.45
N LEU A 132 11.59 -11.09 4.73
CA LEU A 132 11.26 -11.83 5.94
C LEU A 132 11.11 -13.34 5.72
N SER A 133 11.07 -13.79 4.47
CA SER A 133 10.98 -15.20 4.11
C SER A 133 12.11 -16.10 4.68
N PRO A 134 13.36 -15.62 4.85
CA PRO A 134 14.42 -16.40 5.45
C PRO A 134 14.35 -16.53 6.98
N TYR A 135 13.55 -15.71 7.65
CA TYR A 135 13.46 -15.70 9.11
C TYR A 135 12.43 -16.72 9.62
N SER A 136 12.60 -17.13 10.88
CA SER A 136 11.66 -18.04 11.54
C SER A 136 10.22 -17.50 11.48
N THR A 137 9.23 -18.38 11.49
CA THR A 137 7.81 -18.05 11.47
C THR A 137 7.46 -17.06 12.59
N GLU A 138 8.07 -17.19 13.77
CA GLU A 138 7.85 -16.31 14.92
C GLU A 138 8.30 -14.87 14.66
N ILE A 139 9.50 -14.67 14.06
CA ILE A 139 10.02 -13.34 13.73
C ILE A 139 9.16 -12.69 12.65
N SER A 140 8.74 -13.45 11.64
CA SER A 140 7.88 -12.92 10.57
C SER A 140 6.50 -12.50 11.11
N MET A 141 5.96 -13.24 12.06
CA MET A 141 4.73 -12.89 12.78
C MET A 141 4.89 -11.61 13.60
N LEU A 142 5.96 -11.51 14.41
CA LEU A 142 6.24 -10.32 15.22
C LEU A 142 6.30 -9.06 14.35
N ILE A 143 7.00 -9.11 13.23
CA ILE A 143 7.10 -7.97 12.30
C ILE A 143 5.72 -7.64 11.70
N ARG A 144 4.88 -8.62 11.40
CA ARG A 144 3.50 -8.39 10.94
C ARG A 144 2.69 -7.62 11.98
N TYR A 145 2.72 -8.05 13.23
CA TYR A 145 1.99 -7.35 14.31
C TYR A 145 2.55 -5.96 14.60
N MET A 146 3.86 -5.77 14.52
CA MET A 146 4.48 -4.44 14.63
C MET A 146 4.03 -3.51 13.51
N LYS A 147 3.93 -3.99 12.27
CA LYS A 147 3.37 -3.21 11.16
C LYS A 147 1.90 -2.85 11.40
N MET A 148 1.10 -3.80 11.86
CA MET A 148 -0.31 -3.55 12.19
C MET A 148 -0.42 -2.48 13.27
N LEU A 149 0.36 -2.58 14.35
CA LEU A 149 0.39 -1.58 15.42
C LEU A 149 0.80 -0.21 14.91
N PHE A 150 1.84 -0.13 14.10
CA PHE A 150 2.27 1.13 13.48
C PHE A 150 1.17 1.75 12.61
N CYS A 151 0.52 0.97 11.75
CA CYS A 151 -0.57 1.45 10.92
C CYS A 151 -1.80 1.87 11.76
N LEU A 152 -2.08 1.17 12.86
CA LEU A 152 -3.13 1.55 13.80
C LEU A 152 -2.82 2.89 14.48
N CYS A 153 -1.59 3.07 14.97
CA CYS A 153 -1.15 4.34 15.55
C CYS A 153 -1.27 5.48 14.54
N LEU A 154 -0.90 5.23 13.29
CA LEU A 154 -1.05 6.19 12.21
C LEU A 154 -2.51 6.53 11.93
N ALA A 155 -3.41 5.54 11.93
CA ALA A 155 -4.84 5.74 11.74
C ALA A 155 -5.43 6.61 12.86
N VAL A 156 -5.09 6.32 14.12
CA VAL A 156 -5.49 7.14 15.28
C VAL A 156 -4.94 8.56 15.17
N TYR A 157 -3.68 8.72 14.78
CA TYR A 157 -3.09 10.04 14.55
C TYR A 157 -3.85 10.82 13.48
N CYS A 158 -4.19 10.22 12.35
CA CYS A 158 -4.96 10.85 11.28
C CYS A 158 -6.34 11.31 11.77
N ASP A 159 -7.00 10.46 12.55
CA ASP A 159 -8.34 10.76 13.06
C ASP A 159 -8.33 11.89 14.11
N CYS A 160 -7.33 11.91 14.98
CA CYS A 160 -7.21 12.90 16.06
C CYS A 160 -6.55 14.21 15.63
N SER A 161 -5.68 14.21 14.63
CA SER A 161 -4.90 15.38 14.23
C SER A 161 -5.74 16.45 13.55
N ARG A 162 -5.85 17.64 14.18
CA ARG A 162 -6.51 18.81 13.58
C ARG A 162 -5.84 19.26 12.29
N ARG A 163 -4.52 19.20 12.23
CA ARG A 163 -3.73 19.57 11.05
C ARG A 163 -4.03 18.63 9.87
N PHE A 164 -4.07 17.32 10.11
CA PHE A 164 -4.43 16.36 9.08
C PHE A 164 -5.85 16.59 8.55
N ARG A 165 -6.82 16.84 9.45
CA ARG A 165 -8.20 17.13 9.06
C ARG A 165 -8.32 18.40 8.22
N SER A 166 -7.52 19.44 8.52
CA SER A 166 -7.47 20.66 7.71
C SER A 166 -6.94 20.37 6.30
N GLU A 167 -5.77 19.73 6.20
CA GLU A 167 -5.15 19.38 4.91
C GLU A 167 -6.06 18.46 4.08
N PHE A 168 -6.73 17.51 4.74
CA PHE A 168 -7.71 16.66 4.10
C PHE A 168 -8.93 17.43 3.60
N GLY A 169 -9.44 18.37 4.40
CA GLY A 169 -10.55 19.25 4.00
C GLY A 169 -10.22 20.09 2.77
N ASP A 170 -9.00 20.56 2.65
CA ASP A 170 -8.51 21.28 1.47
C ASP A 170 -8.47 20.37 0.24
N CYS A 171 -7.94 19.15 0.39
CA CYS A 171 -7.92 18.15 -0.67
C CYS A 171 -9.34 17.81 -1.17
N VAL A 172 -10.32 17.66 -0.28
CA VAL A 172 -11.72 17.41 -0.65
C VAL A 172 -12.35 18.60 -1.37
N ARG A 173 -12.03 19.83 -0.96
CA ARG A 173 -12.51 21.05 -1.66
C ARG A 173 -11.98 21.12 -3.08
N GLU A 174 -10.69 20.85 -3.28
CA GLU A 174 -10.09 20.81 -4.62
C GLU A 174 -10.77 19.77 -5.52
N MET A 175 -11.04 18.57 -4.99
CA MET A 175 -11.73 17.52 -5.74
C MET A 175 -13.16 17.92 -6.15
N ARG A 176 -13.89 18.60 -5.26
CA ARG A 176 -15.26 19.08 -5.57
C ARG A 176 -15.23 20.20 -6.59
N GLY A 177 -14.28 21.13 -6.48
CA GLY A 177 -14.12 22.22 -7.46
C GLY A 177 -13.81 21.69 -8.86
N ALA A 178 -12.91 20.74 -8.99
CA ALA A 178 -12.59 20.10 -10.27
C ALA A 178 -13.80 19.33 -10.87
N GLY A 179 -14.65 18.74 -10.01
CA GLY A 179 -15.89 18.07 -10.46
C GLY A 179 -16.91 19.01 -11.07
N THR A 180 -17.13 20.16 -10.43
CA THR A 180 -18.09 21.18 -10.93
C THR A 180 -17.61 21.87 -12.21
N GLU A 181 -16.31 22.03 -12.39
CA GLU A 181 -15.74 22.59 -13.62
C GLU A 181 -15.91 21.65 -14.81
N ASN A 182 -15.74 20.34 -14.61
CA ASN A 182 -16.00 19.33 -15.63
C ASN A 182 -17.49 19.19 -16.00
N GLU A 183 -18.41 19.32 -15.04
CA GLU A 183 -19.84 19.31 -15.31
C GLU A 183 -20.27 20.55 -16.13
N ASN A 184 -19.69 21.72 -15.85
CA ASN A 184 -19.94 22.94 -16.61
C ASN A 184 -19.41 22.83 -18.05
N LEU A 185 -18.22 22.24 -18.26
CA LEU A 185 -17.65 22.03 -19.60
C LEU A 185 -18.51 21.05 -20.43
N THR A 186 -19.04 20.00 -19.81
CA THR A 186 -19.92 19.04 -20.49
C THR A 186 -21.30 19.61 -20.82
N SER A 187 -21.76 20.63 -20.09
CA SER A 187 -23.02 21.33 -20.37
C SER A 187 -22.91 22.35 -21.52
N ILE A 188 -21.69 22.85 -21.80
CA ILE A 188 -21.42 23.83 -22.89
C ILE A 188 -21.25 23.09 -24.24
N VAL A 189 -20.91 21.81 -24.23
CA VAL A 189 -20.66 20.98 -25.42
C VAL A 189 -21.94 20.25 -25.92
N LYS A 190 -23.05 20.37 -25.20
CA LYS A 190 -24.39 19.94 -25.63
C LYS A 190 -25.17 21.10 -26.23
#